data_de1bf9ee73d9fead1046859ae66c34df
#
_entry.id   de1bf9ee73d9fead1046859ae66c34df
#
_cell.length_a   1.000
_cell.length_b   1.000
_cell.length_c   1.000
_cell.angle_alpha   90.00
_cell.angle_beta   90.00
_cell.angle_gamma   90.00
#
_symmetry.space_group_name_H-M   'P 1'
#
loop_
_entity.id
_entity.type
_entity.pdbx_description
1 polymer ?
#
loop_
_entity_poly.entity_id
_entity_poly.type
_entity_poly.pdbx_seq_one_letter_code
_entity_poly.pdbx_strand_id
1 'polypeptide(L)'
;MSFAINLMNNQDELNKISKTPTTVMTLTGTLREETDLVNPQINIEYDGTLVNVNYMYIGTFNRYYFITKIESIRTGLWRIYGHCDVLKTYSSAILGTKCVVARNENKYNLYLNDSFFKVYSNPRLQICNFPSKFTGESYVLVMNGCQYTQPSS
;
A
#
# COMPACT_ATOMS: atom_id res chain seq x y z
N MET A 1 -4.09 -7.98 -33.31
CA MET A 1 -3.35 -8.70 -32.27
C MET A 1 -4.32 -9.11 -31.20
N SER A 2 -4.41 -10.39 -30.85
CA SER A 2 -5.19 -10.85 -29.70
C SER A 2 -4.29 -10.87 -28.46
N PHE A 3 -4.84 -10.56 -27.31
CA PHE A 3 -4.14 -10.56 -26.03
C PHE A 3 -4.99 -11.17 -24.93
N ALA A 4 -4.34 -11.74 -23.95
CA ALA A 4 -5.01 -12.34 -22.81
C ALA A 4 -5.36 -11.27 -21.76
N ILE A 5 -6.58 -11.35 -21.26
CA ILE A 5 -7.09 -10.53 -20.15
C ILE A 5 -7.47 -11.48 -19.03
N ASN A 6 -6.87 -11.33 -17.89
CA ASN A 6 -7.24 -12.05 -16.70
C ASN A 6 -8.26 -11.22 -15.91
N LEU A 7 -9.48 -11.69 -15.85
CA LEU A 7 -10.51 -11.10 -15.01
C LEU A 7 -10.42 -11.69 -13.61
N MET A 8 -10.41 -10.83 -12.62
CA MET A 8 -10.10 -11.18 -11.24
C MET A 8 -11.14 -10.60 -10.28
N ASN A 9 -11.18 -11.19 -9.09
CA ASN A 9 -11.87 -10.64 -7.95
C ASN A 9 -10.83 -10.16 -6.92
N ASN A 10 -10.91 -8.92 -6.51
CA ASN A 10 -10.09 -8.33 -5.47
C ASN A 10 -10.98 -7.88 -4.31
N GLN A 11 -10.68 -8.36 -3.11
CA GLN A 11 -11.35 -7.98 -1.86
C GLN A 11 -10.48 -7.09 -0.97
N ASP A 12 -9.23 -6.86 -1.39
CA ASP A 12 -8.32 -5.99 -0.66
C ASP A 12 -8.72 -4.52 -0.80
N GLU A 13 -8.35 -3.71 0.19
CA GLU A 13 -8.56 -2.27 0.18
C GLU A 13 -7.84 -1.59 -0.99
N LEU A 14 -8.42 -0.48 -1.47
CA LEU A 14 -7.91 0.26 -2.64
C LEU A 14 -6.48 0.80 -2.43
N ASN A 15 -6.16 1.20 -1.21
CA ASN A 15 -4.87 1.78 -0.82
C ASN A 15 -3.80 0.73 -0.44
N LYS A 16 -4.15 -0.55 -0.40
CA LYS A 16 -3.20 -1.62 -0.11
C LYS A 16 -2.24 -1.82 -1.29
N ILE A 17 -0.94 -1.85 -1.05
CA ILE A 17 0.09 -2.06 -2.08
C ILE A 17 0.15 -3.53 -2.48
N SER A 18 0.23 -4.44 -1.50
CA SER A 18 0.34 -5.89 -1.71
C SER A 18 -1.04 -6.54 -1.82
N LYS A 19 -1.78 -6.24 -2.89
CA LYS A 19 -3.07 -6.87 -3.17
C LYS A 19 -2.87 -8.31 -3.66
N THR A 20 -3.84 -9.18 -3.32
CA THR A 20 -3.86 -10.60 -3.71
C THR A 20 -5.16 -10.94 -4.47
N PRO A 21 -5.34 -10.39 -5.69
CA PRO A 21 -6.54 -10.66 -6.46
C PRO A 21 -6.58 -12.13 -6.91
N THR A 22 -7.77 -12.74 -6.86
CA THR A 22 -8.00 -14.11 -7.31
C THR A 22 -8.48 -14.09 -8.76
N THR A 23 -7.84 -14.87 -9.64
CA THR A 23 -8.27 -15.00 -11.05
C THR A 23 -9.57 -15.79 -11.11
N VAL A 24 -10.59 -15.18 -11.70
CA VAL A 24 -11.90 -15.81 -11.93
C VAL A 24 -11.90 -16.49 -13.30
N MET A 25 -11.45 -15.78 -14.33
CA MET A 25 -11.39 -16.28 -15.70
C MET A 25 -10.33 -15.57 -16.53
N THR A 26 -9.89 -16.23 -17.59
CA THR A 26 -9.00 -15.63 -18.59
C THR A 26 -9.71 -15.61 -19.94
N LEU A 27 -9.83 -14.43 -20.52
CA LEU A 27 -10.46 -14.23 -21.83
C LEU A 27 -9.45 -13.64 -22.81
N THR A 28 -9.75 -13.82 -24.09
CA THR A 28 -8.95 -13.24 -25.17
C THR A 28 -9.68 -12.04 -25.74
N GLY A 29 -9.02 -10.90 -25.73
CA GLY A 29 -9.53 -9.66 -26.29
C GLY A 29 -8.72 -9.18 -27.47
N THR A 30 -9.32 -8.31 -28.28
CA THR A 30 -8.64 -7.60 -29.37
C THR A 30 -8.84 -6.10 -29.21
N LEU A 31 -7.77 -5.33 -29.30
CA LEU A 31 -7.86 -3.88 -29.40
C LEU A 31 -8.23 -3.52 -30.83
N ARG A 32 -9.37 -2.91 -31.01
CA ARG A 32 -9.86 -2.43 -32.33
C ARG A 32 -9.75 -0.92 -32.47
N GLU A 33 -9.66 -0.21 -31.36
CA GLU A 33 -9.63 1.26 -31.29
C GLU A 33 -8.45 1.70 -30.43
N GLU A 34 -8.11 2.98 -30.53
CA GLU A 34 -7.14 3.59 -29.64
C GLU A 34 -7.62 3.45 -28.20
N THR A 35 -6.73 2.96 -27.34
CA THR A 35 -7.06 2.69 -25.95
C THR A 35 -6.07 3.40 -25.03
N ASP A 36 -6.60 4.16 -24.10
CA ASP A 36 -5.79 4.79 -23.05
C ASP A 36 -5.19 3.73 -22.12
N LEU A 37 -3.91 3.87 -21.82
CA LEU A 37 -3.20 2.97 -20.91
C LEU A 37 -3.59 3.14 -19.43
N VAL A 38 -4.15 4.29 -19.08
CA VAL A 38 -4.57 4.58 -17.70
C VAL A 38 -6.02 4.16 -17.49
N ASN A 39 -6.87 4.45 -18.47
CA ASN A 39 -8.31 4.15 -18.44
C ASN A 39 -8.72 3.34 -19.68
N PRO A 40 -8.29 2.06 -19.76
CA PRO A 40 -8.58 1.25 -20.92
C PRO A 40 -10.05 0.92 -21.03
N GLN A 41 -10.52 0.94 -22.28
CA GLN A 41 -11.85 0.48 -22.69
C GLN A 41 -11.69 -0.74 -23.60
N ILE A 42 -12.22 -1.88 -23.19
CA ILE A 42 -11.99 -3.15 -23.86
C ILE A 42 -13.32 -3.84 -24.15
N ASN A 43 -13.46 -4.32 -25.37
CA ASN A 43 -14.58 -5.17 -25.77
C ASN A 43 -14.16 -6.64 -25.69
N ILE A 44 -14.99 -7.46 -25.05
CA ILE A 44 -14.75 -8.89 -24.84
C ILE A 44 -15.97 -9.67 -25.31
N GLU A 45 -15.74 -10.74 -26.05
CA GLU A 45 -16.78 -11.70 -26.42
C GLU A 45 -16.84 -12.80 -25.36
N TYR A 46 -17.99 -12.94 -24.71
CA TYR A 46 -18.22 -13.94 -23.68
C TYR A 46 -19.72 -14.19 -23.50
N ASP A 47 -20.14 -15.42 -23.70
CA ASP A 47 -21.56 -15.82 -23.65
C ASP A 47 -22.11 -16.01 -22.23
N GLY A 48 -21.26 -15.91 -21.22
CA GLY A 48 -21.65 -16.03 -19.83
C GLY A 48 -21.91 -14.68 -19.14
N THR A 49 -22.15 -14.74 -17.84
CA THR A 49 -22.37 -13.56 -17.00
C THR A 49 -21.09 -13.17 -16.29
N LEU A 50 -20.71 -11.91 -16.37
CA LEU A 50 -19.55 -11.35 -15.65
C LEU A 50 -19.96 -10.97 -14.22
N VAL A 51 -20.10 -11.98 -13.35
CA VAL A 51 -20.41 -11.79 -11.93
C VAL A 51 -19.12 -11.89 -11.10
N ASN A 52 -19.04 -11.09 -10.03
CA ASN A 52 -17.90 -11.10 -9.10
C ASN A 52 -16.54 -10.75 -9.73
N VAL A 53 -16.56 -9.94 -10.78
CA VAL A 53 -15.35 -9.43 -11.43
C VAL A 53 -15.26 -7.94 -11.19
N ASN A 54 -14.27 -7.52 -10.40
CA ASN A 54 -14.03 -6.10 -10.05
C ASN A 54 -12.61 -5.65 -10.39
N TYR A 55 -11.79 -6.57 -10.91
CA TYR A 55 -10.37 -6.33 -11.14
C TYR A 55 -9.91 -7.06 -12.40
N MET A 56 -8.91 -6.53 -13.10
CA MET A 56 -8.35 -7.17 -14.28
C MET A 56 -6.85 -6.92 -14.42
N TYR A 57 -6.18 -7.87 -15.06
CA TYR A 57 -4.79 -7.74 -15.49
C TYR A 57 -4.71 -7.90 -17.01
N ILE A 58 -4.02 -6.97 -17.66
CA ILE A 58 -3.82 -6.99 -19.11
C ILE A 58 -2.34 -7.24 -19.38
N GLY A 59 -2.04 -8.43 -19.91
CA GLY A 59 -0.65 -8.85 -20.14
C GLY A 59 0.10 -7.95 -21.12
N THR A 60 -0.54 -7.48 -22.18
CA THR A 60 0.06 -6.57 -23.18
C THR A 60 0.54 -5.25 -22.58
N PHE A 61 -0.18 -4.73 -21.60
CA PHE A 61 0.19 -3.48 -20.91
C PHE A 61 1.02 -3.72 -19.67
N ASN A 62 1.09 -4.98 -19.20
CA ASN A 62 1.72 -5.38 -17.96
C ASN A 62 1.23 -4.54 -16.76
N ARG A 63 -0.10 -4.34 -16.69
CA ARG A 63 -0.73 -3.50 -15.68
C ARG A 63 -1.98 -4.13 -15.10
N TYR A 64 -2.23 -3.77 -13.84
CA TYR A 64 -3.44 -4.11 -13.12
C TYR A 64 -4.43 -2.94 -13.17
N TYR A 65 -5.74 -3.26 -13.22
CA TYR A 65 -6.80 -2.28 -13.35
C TYR A 65 -7.97 -2.62 -12.45
N PHE A 66 -8.55 -1.61 -11.82
CA PHE A 66 -9.87 -1.70 -11.23
C PHE A 66 -10.91 -1.61 -12.33
N ILE A 67 -11.93 -2.46 -12.27
CA ILE A 67 -13.06 -2.37 -13.18
C ILE A 67 -14.02 -1.32 -12.62
N THR A 68 -14.23 -0.25 -13.37
CA THR A 68 -15.11 0.86 -12.98
C THR A 68 -16.53 0.68 -13.49
N LYS A 69 -16.69 0.07 -14.68
CA LYS A 69 -17.98 -0.15 -15.30
C LYS A 69 -17.92 -1.36 -16.23
N ILE A 70 -19.02 -2.11 -16.27
CA ILE A 70 -19.24 -3.19 -17.24
C ILE A 70 -20.54 -2.89 -17.96
N GLU A 71 -20.52 -2.90 -19.28
CA GLU A 71 -21.68 -2.69 -20.13
C GLU A 71 -21.88 -3.90 -21.06
N SER A 72 -23.11 -4.35 -21.19
CA SER A 72 -23.49 -5.30 -22.24
C SER A 72 -23.88 -4.52 -23.49
N ILE A 73 -23.16 -4.71 -24.59
CA ILE A 73 -23.45 -4.08 -25.86
C ILE A 73 -24.52 -4.88 -26.61
N ARG A 74 -24.36 -6.21 -26.61
CA ARG A 74 -25.30 -7.19 -27.16
C ARG A 74 -25.04 -8.53 -26.46
N THR A 75 -25.90 -9.49 -26.71
CA THR A 75 -25.69 -10.87 -26.22
C THR A 75 -24.31 -11.39 -26.62
N GLY A 76 -23.53 -11.81 -25.62
CA GLY A 76 -22.18 -12.30 -25.83
C GLY A 76 -21.11 -11.24 -26.06
N LEU A 77 -21.44 -9.93 -26.06
CA LEU A 77 -20.46 -8.86 -26.24
C LEU A 77 -20.51 -7.85 -25.05
N TRP A 78 -19.43 -7.77 -24.33
CA TRP A 78 -19.29 -6.93 -23.14
C TRP A 78 -18.24 -5.84 -23.36
N ARG A 79 -18.49 -4.66 -22.81
CA ARG A 79 -17.52 -3.58 -22.74
C ARG A 79 -17.14 -3.35 -21.30
N ILE A 80 -15.85 -3.40 -21.04
CA ILE A 80 -15.26 -3.23 -19.70
C ILE A 80 -14.43 -1.96 -19.69
N TYR A 81 -14.68 -1.12 -18.69
CA TYR A 81 -13.92 0.08 -18.41
C TYR A 81 -13.02 -0.16 -17.21
N GLY A 82 -11.75 0.16 -17.35
CA GLY A 82 -10.77 0.01 -16.29
C GLY A 82 -10.16 1.33 -15.87
N HIS A 83 -9.61 1.34 -14.66
CA HIS A 83 -8.72 2.39 -14.16
C HIS A 83 -7.46 1.75 -13.58
N CYS A 84 -6.28 2.26 -13.97
CA CYS A 84 -5.01 1.66 -13.62
C CYS A 84 -4.77 1.65 -12.10
N ASP A 85 -4.51 0.47 -11.53
CA ASP A 85 -4.00 0.34 -10.17
C ASP A 85 -2.47 0.49 -10.16
N VAL A 86 -2.02 1.70 -9.95
CA VAL A 86 -0.60 2.06 -9.90
C VAL A 86 0.10 1.37 -8.73
N LEU A 87 -0.55 1.28 -7.57
CA LEU A 87 0.03 0.68 -6.37
C LEU A 87 0.35 -0.80 -6.56
N LYS A 88 -0.58 -1.57 -7.14
CA LYS A 88 -0.33 -2.99 -7.42
C LYS A 88 0.64 -3.18 -8.58
N THR A 89 0.50 -2.39 -9.65
CA THR A 89 1.35 -2.48 -10.85
C THR A 89 2.83 -2.26 -10.51
N TYR A 90 3.13 -1.27 -9.67
CA TYR A 90 4.50 -0.92 -9.29
C TYR A 90 4.87 -1.35 -7.86
N SER A 91 4.14 -2.30 -7.30
CA SER A 91 4.31 -2.74 -5.91
C SER A 91 5.74 -3.14 -5.55
N SER A 92 6.41 -3.88 -6.41
CA SER A 92 7.80 -4.32 -6.17
C SER A 92 8.78 -3.15 -6.14
N ALA A 93 8.62 -2.17 -7.03
CA ALA A 93 9.45 -0.97 -7.05
C ALA A 93 9.20 -0.10 -5.81
N ILE A 94 7.93 0.09 -5.44
CA ILE A 94 7.52 0.88 -4.27
C ILE A 94 8.09 0.26 -2.98
N LEU A 95 7.92 -1.05 -2.80
CA LEU A 95 8.39 -1.76 -1.61
C LEU A 95 9.92 -1.86 -1.54
N GLY A 96 10.62 -1.81 -2.67
CA GLY A 96 12.08 -1.77 -2.74
C GLY A 96 12.69 -0.40 -2.49
N THR A 97 11.88 0.67 -2.43
CA THR A 97 12.38 2.03 -2.22
C THR A 97 12.70 2.28 -0.75
N LYS A 98 13.89 2.82 -0.49
CA LYS A 98 14.26 3.26 0.86
C LYS A 98 13.49 4.52 1.20
N CYS A 99 12.74 4.51 2.30
CA CYS A 99 11.99 5.66 2.75
C CYS A 99 12.08 5.83 4.28
N VAL A 100 11.86 7.05 4.74
CA VAL A 100 11.64 7.36 6.15
C VAL A 100 10.16 7.60 6.33
N VAL A 101 9.54 6.80 7.21
CA VAL A 101 8.11 6.91 7.50
C VAL A 101 7.95 7.40 8.94
N ALA A 102 7.16 8.45 9.12
CA ALA A 102 6.78 8.96 10.42
C ALA A 102 5.26 9.04 10.50
N ARG A 103 4.70 8.62 11.62
CA ARG A 103 3.27 8.65 11.90
C ARG A 103 3.02 9.20 13.28
N ASN A 104 2.13 10.17 13.39
CA ASN A 104 1.65 10.72 14.66
C ASN A 104 0.16 10.46 14.79
N GLU A 105 -0.25 9.98 15.95
CA GLU A 105 -1.65 9.90 16.34
C GLU A 105 -2.20 11.30 16.65
N ASN A 106 -1.39 12.12 17.33
CA ASN A 106 -1.72 13.49 17.69
C ASN A 106 -0.80 14.51 17.01
N LYS A 107 -1.34 15.66 16.64
CA LYS A 107 -0.63 16.74 15.93
C LYS A 107 0.66 17.22 16.64
N TYR A 108 0.73 17.07 17.95
CA TYR A 108 1.85 17.53 18.80
C TYR A 108 2.51 16.39 19.58
N ASN A 109 2.44 15.16 19.09
CA ASN A 109 3.14 14.07 19.75
C ASN A 109 4.64 14.17 19.48
N LEU A 110 5.43 14.43 20.53
CA LEU A 110 6.88 14.47 20.46
C LEU A 110 7.53 13.09 20.33
N TYR A 111 6.79 12.05 20.69
CA TYR A 111 7.26 10.67 20.67
C TYR A 111 6.41 9.88 19.71
N LEU A 112 7.00 9.49 18.58
CA LEU A 112 6.35 8.59 17.65
C LEU A 112 6.45 7.17 18.20
N ASN A 113 5.34 6.64 18.70
CA ASN A 113 5.24 5.25 19.15
C ASN A 113 4.21 4.54 18.28
N ASP A 114 4.67 3.75 17.32
CA ASP A 114 3.82 2.92 16.47
C ASP A 114 4.19 1.46 16.67
N SER A 115 3.24 0.64 17.13
CA SER A 115 3.43 -0.78 17.37
C SER A 115 3.83 -1.57 16.11
N PHE A 116 3.48 -1.06 14.92
CA PHE A 116 3.86 -1.65 13.64
C PHE A 116 5.26 -1.22 13.16
N PHE A 117 5.75 -0.06 13.62
CA PHE A 117 7.09 0.45 13.35
C PHE A 117 7.85 0.57 14.67
N LYS A 118 8.62 -0.45 14.99
CA LYS A 118 9.49 -0.40 16.16
C LYS A 118 10.68 0.51 15.87
N VAL A 119 10.68 1.68 16.46
CA VAL A 119 11.85 2.57 16.49
C VAL A 119 12.73 2.15 17.65
N TYR A 120 13.96 1.76 17.37
CA TYR A 120 14.92 1.46 18.44
C TYR A 120 15.31 2.78 19.12
N SER A 121 15.01 2.89 20.41
CA SER A 121 15.58 3.97 21.21
C SER A 121 17.09 3.73 21.37
N ASN A 122 17.88 4.74 21.13
CA ASN A 122 19.32 4.71 21.39
C ASN A 122 19.60 5.56 22.62
N PRO A 123 19.43 5.03 23.83
CA PRO A 123 19.67 5.78 25.06
C PRO A 123 21.17 6.07 25.16
N ARG A 124 21.53 7.33 25.18
CA ARG A 124 22.89 7.75 25.53
C ARG A 124 22.95 7.95 27.03
N LEU A 125 23.63 7.06 27.72
CA LEU A 125 23.96 7.21 29.11
C LEU A 125 25.34 7.90 29.19
N GLN A 126 25.38 9.11 29.72
CA GLN A 126 26.61 9.81 30.02
C GLN A 126 26.84 9.79 31.52
N ILE A 127 27.86 9.06 31.95
CA ILE A 127 28.24 9.00 33.36
C ILE A 127 29.35 10.03 33.56
N CYS A 128 29.08 11.05 34.40
CA CYS A 128 30.07 12.03 34.81
C CYS A 128 30.56 11.64 36.20
N ASN A 129 31.85 11.31 36.30
CA ASN A 129 32.52 11.08 37.58
C ASN A 129 33.12 12.38 38.08
N PHE A 130 32.74 12.80 39.26
CA PHE A 130 33.34 13.95 39.91
C PHE A 130 34.57 13.50 40.69
N PRO A 131 35.71 14.18 40.55
CA PRO A 131 36.97 13.77 41.18
C PRO A 131 36.99 13.93 42.70
N SER A 132 36.05 14.70 43.25
CA SER A 132 35.93 14.91 44.72
C SER A 132 34.52 14.58 45.19
N LYS A 133 34.41 14.01 46.39
CA LYS A 133 33.14 13.78 47.06
C LYS A 133 32.52 15.11 47.49
N PHE A 134 31.21 15.21 47.41
CA PHE A 134 30.48 16.32 48.02
C PHE A 134 30.65 16.26 49.55
N THR A 135 31.23 17.26 50.15
CA THR A 135 31.47 17.32 51.58
C THR A 135 30.53 18.34 52.23
N GLY A 136 29.55 17.81 53.00
CA GLY A 136 28.87 18.54 54.06
C GLY A 136 27.84 19.61 53.71
N GLU A 137 27.59 19.90 52.45
CA GLU A 137 26.61 20.91 52.06
C GLU A 137 25.36 20.28 51.39
N SER A 138 24.20 20.95 51.51
CA SER A 138 22.97 20.49 50.90
C SER A 138 22.97 20.83 49.41
N TYR A 139 22.94 19.80 48.57
CA TYR A 139 22.86 19.95 47.10
C TYR A 139 21.45 19.58 46.63
N VAL A 140 20.91 20.40 45.77
CA VAL A 140 19.64 20.12 45.09
C VAL A 140 19.91 19.79 43.62
N LEU A 141 19.65 18.55 43.24
CA LEU A 141 19.71 18.15 41.85
C LEU A 141 18.31 18.35 41.21
N VAL A 142 18.21 19.35 40.35
CA VAL A 142 17.00 19.53 39.53
C VAL A 142 17.20 18.82 38.21
N MET A 143 16.52 17.71 38.03
CA MET A 143 16.47 17.01 36.74
C MET A 143 15.19 17.39 36.00
N ASN A 144 15.34 18.06 34.87
CA ASN A 144 14.26 18.32 33.95
C ASN A 144 14.37 17.30 32.82
N GLY A 145 13.70 16.17 32.96
CA GLY A 145 13.71 15.10 31.99
C GLY A 145 12.33 14.46 31.86
N CYS A 146 11.98 14.07 30.67
CA CYS A 146 10.76 13.27 30.42
C CYS A 146 10.92 11.88 31.04
N GLN A 147 9.90 11.45 31.76
CA GLN A 147 9.82 10.08 32.27
C GLN A 147 9.76 9.11 31.10
N TYR A 148 10.78 8.30 30.94
CA TYR A 148 10.76 7.19 29.99
C TYR A 148 10.15 5.98 30.68
N THR A 149 8.91 5.66 30.31
CA THR A 149 8.29 4.36 30.67
C THR A 149 8.76 3.32 29.66
N GLN A 150 9.52 2.35 30.13
CA GLN A 150 9.85 1.18 29.32
C GLN A 150 8.57 0.41 28.99
N PRO A 151 8.35 0.03 27.72
CA PRO A 151 7.30 -0.92 27.42
C PRO A 151 7.67 -2.26 28.03
N SER A 152 6.77 -2.82 28.84
CA SER A 152 6.86 -4.19 29.34
C SER A 152 6.97 -5.17 28.16
N SER A 153 7.98 -6.01 28.20
CA SER A 153 8.26 -7.12 27.29
C SER A 153 7.09 -8.10 27.16
#